data_c89e3ee4ce8ee6090219d3ae90d5a86d
#
_entry.id   c89e3ee4ce8ee6090219d3ae90d5a86d
#
_cell.length_a   1.000
_cell.length_b   1.000
_cell.length_c   1.000
_cell.angle_alpha   90.00
_cell.angle_beta   90.00
_cell.angle_gamma   90.00
#
_symmetry.space_group_name_H-M   'P 1'
#
loop_
_entity.id
_entity.type
_entity.pdbx_description
1 polymer ?
#
loop_
_entity_poly.entity_id
_entity_poly.type
_entity_poly.pdbx_seq_one_letter_code
_entity_poly.pdbx_strand_id
1 'polypeptide(L)'
;MANRIQLRRGGAQEWANSNPTLAQGELGIELDTGRFKIGDGVTAWNTLTYERPVESTSNTANTLVQRDADGNFAAGTITATVIGNASTSFYHK
;
A
#
# COMPACT_ATOMS: atom_id res chain seq x y z
N MET A 1 32.35 -2.88 -16.59
CA MET A 1 31.13 -2.18 -17.01
C MET A 1 29.92 -2.81 -16.34
N ALA A 2 29.06 -1.97 -15.79
CA ALA A 2 27.85 -2.48 -15.17
C ALA A 2 26.74 -2.66 -16.22
N ASN A 3 26.01 -3.75 -16.10
CA ASN A 3 24.84 -3.97 -16.92
C ASN A 3 23.63 -3.38 -16.23
N ARG A 4 22.71 -2.87 -17.05
CA ARG A 4 21.46 -2.31 -16.54
C ARG A 4 20.32 -3.25 -16.89
N ILE A 5 19.54 -3.59 -15.89
CA ILE A 5 18.32 -4.35 -16.09
C ILE A 5 17.17 -3.43 -15.72
N GLN A 6 16.27 -3.21 -16.67
CA GLN A 6 15.08 -2.41 -16.41
C GLN A 6 13.86 -3.30 -16.48
N LEU A 7 13.04 -3.22 -15.45
CA LEU A 7 11.80 -3.97 -15.41
C LEU A 7 10.71 -3.19 -16.11
N ARG A 8 9.62 -3.87 -16.44
CA ARG A 8 8.47 -3.24 -17.06
C ARG A 8 7.90 -2.18 -16.13
N ARG A 9 7.69 -0.97 -16.66
CA ARG A 9 7.39 0.18 -15.82
C ARG A 9 6.48 1.17 -16.53
N GLY A 10 5.85 2.03 -15.74
CA GLY A 10 5.00 3.09 -16.24
C GLY A 10 4.36 3.80 -15.07
N GLY A 11 3.62 4.86 -15.34
CA GLY A 11 2.83 5.51 -14.31
C GLY A 11 1.59 4.70 -13.96
N ALA A 12 1.01 4.98 -12.80
CA ALA A 12 -0.18 4.25 -12.35
C ALA A 12 -1.30 4.32 -13.37
N GLN A 13 -1.51 5.49 -13.97
CA GLN A 13 -2.58 5.66 -14.95
C GLN A 13 -2.31 4.87 -16.23
N GLU A 14 -1.06 4.82 -16.64
CA GLU A 14 -0.69 4.04 -17.82
C GLU A 14 -0.96 2.55 -17.61
N TRP A 15 -0.60 2.05 -16.43
CA TRP A 15 -0.87 0.66 -16.09
C TRP A 15 -2.36 0.37 -16.07
N ALA A 16 -3.15 1.28 -15.48
CA ALA A 16 -4.59 1.10 -15.40
C ALA A 16 -5.22 1.09 -16.79
N ASN A 17 -4.76 1.97 -17.67
CA ASN A 17 -5.30 2.05 -19.02
C ASN A 17 -4.97 0.81 -19.85
N SER A 18 -3.74 0.34 -19.74
CA SER A 18 -3.30 -0.86 -20.46
C SER A 18 -3.89 -2.13 -19.86
N ASN A 19 -3.98 -2.15 -18.54
CA ASN A 19 -4.52 -3.28 -17.78
C ASN A 19 -4.02 -4.64 -18.30
N PRO A 20 -2.69 -4.83 -18.43
CA PRO A 20 -2.16 -6.06 -19.00
C PRO A 20 -2.22 -7.21 -18.02
N THR A 21 -2.17 -8.43 -18.55
CA THR A 21 -1.96 -9.62 -17.75
C THR A 21 -0.49 -9.96 -17.77
N LEU A 22 0.19 -9.76 -16.66
CA LEU A 22 1.61 -10.05 -16.57
C LEU A 22 1.83 -11.57 -16.51
N ALA A 23 2.97 -11.99 -17.03
CA ALA A 23 3.36 -13.39 -16.93
C ALA A 23 3.59 -13.74 -15.45
N GLN A 24 3.50 -15.03 -15.14
CA GLN A 24 3.75 -15.48 -13.78
C GLN A 24 5.17 -15.10 -13.36
N GLY A 25 5.28 -14.38 -12.26
CA GLY A 25 6.57 -13.92 -11.73
C GLY A 25 7.11 -12.66 -12.38
N GLU A 26 6.39 -12.10 -13.34
CA GLU A 26 6.83 -10.85 -13.97
C GLU A 26 6.48 -9.66 -13.07
N LEU A 27 7.46 -8.76 -12.88
CA LEU A 27 7.26 -7.54 -12.09
C LEU A 27 6.82 -6.39 -12.96
N GLY A 28 5.85 -5.63 -12.46
CA GLY A 28 5.47 -4.36 -13.07
C GLY A 28 5.59 -3.25 -12.03
N ILE A 29 6.24 -2.16 -12.39
CA ILE A 29 6.57 -1.08 -11.47
C ILE A 29 5.86 0.20 -11.87
N GLU A 30 5.20 0.84 -10.88
CA GLU A 30 4.64 2.18 -11.06
C GLU A 30 5.69 3.20 -10.68
N LEU A 31 6.08 4.03 -11.63
CA LEU A 31 7.15 4.99 -11.40
C LEU A 31 6.73 6.15 -10.51
N ASP A 32 5.48 6.55 -10.59
CA ASP A 32 4.99 7.71 -9.84
C ASP A 32 4.65 7.38 -8.40
N THR A 33 4.30 6.14 -8.09
CA THR A 33 3.95 5.73 -6.73
C THR A 33 5.05 4.93 -6.06
N GLY A 34 5.96 4.35 -6.84
CA GLY A 34 6.99 3.45 -6.31
C GLY A 34 6.46 2.09 -5.91
N ARG A 35 5.23 1.78 -6.27
CA ARG A 35 4.61 0.48 -5.95
C ARG A 35 4.79 -0.49 -7.08
N PHE A 36 4.62 -1.76 -6.79
CA PHE A 36 4.79 -2.78 -7.81
C PHE A 36 3.85 -3.94 -7.55
N LYS A 37 3.62 -4.71 -8.62
CA LYS A 37 2.80 -5.92 -8.57
C LYS A 37 3.55 -7.05 -9.24
N ILE A 38 3.27 -8.27 -8.81
CA ILE A 38 3.84 -9.47 -9.41
C ILE A 38 2.73 -10.20 -10.16
N GLY A 39 2.99 -10.51 -11.43
CA GLY A 39 2.03 -11.21 -12.25
C GLY A 39 1.84 -12.65 -11.84
N ASP A 40 0.65 -13.16 -12.06
CA ASP A 40 0.32 -14.57 -11.84
C ASP A 40 0.00 -15.30 -13.14
N GLY A 41 0.11 -14.63 -14.26
CA GLY A 41 -0.14 -15.22 -15.56
C GLY A 41 -1.59 -15.24 -16.00
N VAL A 42 -2.52 -14.89 -15.11
CA VAL A 42 -3.96 -14.99 -15.44
C VAL A 42 -4.75 -13.75 -15.05
N THR A 43 -4.29 -12.98 -14.06
CA THR A 43 -5.04 -11.85 -13.51
C THR A 43 -4.57 -10.56 -14.17
N ALA A 44 -5.52 -9.74 -14.62
CA ALA A 44 -5.19 -8.44 -15.20
C ALA A 44 -4.67 -7.48 -14.13
N TRP A 45 -3.87 -6.52 -14.56
CA TRP A 45 -3.17 -5.59 -13.66
C TRP A 45 -4.10 -4.95 -12.65
N ASN A 46 -5.25 -4.45 -13.09
CA ASN A 46 -6.14 -3.71 -12.19
C ASN A 46 -6.74 -4.55 -11.09
N THR A 47 -6.74 -5.87 -11.25
CA THR A 47 -7.26 -6.79 -10.24
C THR A 47 -6.17 -7.31 -9.34
N LEU A 48 -4.91 -7.28 -9.77
CA LEU A 48 -3.78 -7.68 -8.92
C LEU A 48 -3.64 -6.72 -7.74
N THR A 49 -3.23 -7.25 -6.61
CA THR A 49 -2.91 -6.41 -5.45
C THR A 49 -1.46 -5.96 -5.52
N TYR A 50 -1.18 -4.80 -4.92
CA TYR A 50 0.19 -4.37 -4.75
C TYR A 50 0.93 -5.29 -3.80
N GLU A 51 2.22 -5.50 -4.05
CA GLU A 51 3.02 -6.33 -3.15
C GLU A 51 3.22 -5.66 -1.81
N ARG A 52 3.24 -4.34 -1.80
CA ARG A 52 3.25 -3.59 -0.56
C ARG A 52 1.90 -2.88 -0.42
N PRO A 53 1.13 -3.18 0.65
CA PRO A 53 -0.15 -2.51 0.85
C PRO A 53 -0.01 -0.99 0.90
N VAL A 54 -1.06 -0.31 0.49
CA VAL A 54 -1.08 1.15 0.51
C VAL A 54 -1.14 1.62 1.97
N GLU A 55 -0.29 2.57 2.32
CA GLU A 55 -0.33 3.18 3.64
C GLU A 55 -1.34 4.33 3.66
N SER A 56 -1.89 4.62 4.84
CA SER A 56 -2.88 5.69 4.97
C SER A 56 -2.86 6.26 6.37
N THR A 57 -3.05 7.56 6.47
CA THR A 57 -3.25 8.23 7.76
C THR A 57 -4.71 8.16 8.19
N SER A 58 -5.61 7.78 7.31
CA SER A 58 -7.04 7.66 7.59
C SER A 58 -7.38 6.24 8.01
N ASN A 59 -8.53 6.09 8.66
CA ASN A 59 -9.06 4.78 9.00
C ASN A 59 -9.65 4.13 7.75
N THR A 60 -8.78 3.59 6.94
CA THR A 60 -9.16 2.97 5.67
C THR A 60 -8.84 1.49 5.73
N ALA A 61 -9.80 0.65 5.35
CA ALA A 61 -9.60 -0.80 5.37
C ALA A 61 -8.49 -1.22 4.42
N ASN A 62 -7.77 -2.24 4.80
CA ASN A 62 -6.75 -2.89 3.96
C ASN A 62 -5.57 -1.98 3.61
N THR A 63 -5.28 -1.03 4.47
CA THR A 63 -4.11 -0.17 4.31
C THR A 63 -3.19 -0.33 5.51
N LEU A 64 -1.94 0.05 5.33
CA LEU A 64 -0.99 0.15 6.43
C LEU A 64 -1.26 1.43 7.19
N VAL A 65 -1.02 1.40 8.50
CA VAL A 65 -1.14 2.60 9.31
C VAL A 65 0.05 3.50 9.01
N GLN A 66 -0.25 4.74 8.65
CA GLN A 66 0.75 5.76 8.42
C GLN A 66 0.45 6.91 9.36
N ARG A 67 1.48 7.39 10.06
CA ARG A 67 1.31 8.54 10.92
C ARG A 67 1.24 9.82 10.09
N ASP A 68 0.42 10.74 10.54
CA ASP A 68 0.35 12.05 9.89
C ASP A 68 1.53 12.93 10.32
N ALA A 69 1.50 14.19 9.90
CA ALA A 69 2.60 15.13 10.19
C ALA A 69 2.79 15.36 11.67
N ASP A 70 1.78 15.14 12.49
CA ASP A 70 1.84 15.33 13.93
C ASP A 70 2.13 14.02 14.67
N GLY A 71 2.33 12.93 13.93
CA GLY A 71 2.64 11.64 14.52
C GLY A 71 1.41 10.84 14.93
N ASN A 72 0.24 11.25 14.51
CA ASN A 72 -1.01 10.59 14.86
C ASN A 72 -1.48 9.68 13.76
N PHE A 73 -2.36 8.74 14.10
CA PHE A 73 -3.04 7.92 13.11
C PHE A 73 -4.49 7.71 13.54
N ALA A 74 -5.35 7.45 12.56
CA ALA A 74 -6.76 7.22 12.79
C ALA A 74 -7.06 5.73 12.76
N ALA A 75 -7.93 5.28 13.63
CA ALA A 75 -8.36 3.91 13.68
C ALA A 75 -9.82 3.86 14.12
N GLY A 76 -10.51 2.78 13.74
CA GLY A 76 -11.87 2.57 14.20
C GLY A 76 -11.87 2.03 15.62
N THR A 77 -11.54 0.75 15.76
CA THR A 77 -11.47 0.10 17.06
C THR A 77 -10.05 -0.38 17.28
N ILE A 78 -9.50 -0.07 18.46
CA ILE A 78 -8.20 -0.58 18.84
C ILE A 78 -8.41 -1.61 19.92
N THR A 79 -7.93 -2.83 19.69
CA THR A 79 -7.92 -3.89 20.67
C THR A 79 -6.50 -4.00 21.19
N ALA A 80 -6.28 -3.58 22.43
CA ALA A 80 -4.94 -3.55 22.99
C ALA A 80 -5.00 -3.51 24.48
N THR A 81 -3.90 -3.93 25.13
CA THR A 81 -3.69 -3.70 26.55
C THR A 81 -3.00 -2.37 26.67
N VAL A 82 -3.63 -1.45 27.38
CA VAL A 82 -3.07 -0.13 27.61
C VAL A 82 -2.39 -0.12 28.97
N ILE A 83 -1.12 0.27 28.96
CA ILE A 83 -0.32 0.35 30.19
C ILE A 83 0.05 1.81 30.41
N GLY A 84 -0.12 2.27 31.63
CA GLY A 84 0.22 3.63 32.00
C GLY A 84 -0.99 4.48 32.27
N ASN A 85 -0.89 5.76 31.95
CA ASN A 85 -1.82 6.75 32.41
C ASN A 85 -2.85 7.15 31.37
N ALA A 86 -3.51 6.16 30.78
CA ALA A 86 -4.52 6.45 29.78
C ALA A 86 -5.88 6.80 30.38
N SER A 87 -6.08 6.47 31.63
CA SER A 87 -7.40 6.54 32.26
C SER A 87 -7.99 7.94 32.30
N THR A 88 -7.16 8.95 32.36
CA THR A 88 -7.67 10.32 32.52
C THR A 88 -8.36 10.82 31.25
N SER A 89 -8.02 10.27 30.10
CA SER A 89 -8.63 10.74 28.88
C SER A 89 -9.97 10.10 28.60
N PHE A 90 -10.35 9.07 29.31
CA PHE A 90 -11.56 8.33 28.99
C PHE A 90 -12.81 8.84 29.66
N TYR A 91 -12.67 9.73 30.62
CA TYR A 91 -13.79 10.11 31.43
C TYR A 91 -14.36 11.46 31.13
N HIS A 92 -13.94 12.00 30.06
CA HIS A 92 -14.47 13.28 29.68
C HIS A 92 -15.85 13.14 29.12
N LYS A 93 -16.70 13.88 29.65
CA LYS A 93 -18.08 13.82 29.25
C LYS A 93 -18.43 15.04 28.47
#